data_5b3570cfedf7de926c7160545b976a03
#
_entry.id   5b3570cfedf7de926c7160545b976a03
#
_cell.length_a   1.000
_cell.length_b   1.000
_cell.length_c   1.000
_cell.angle_alpha   90.00
_cell.angle_beta   90.00
_cell.angle_gamma   90.00
#
_symmetry.space_group_name_H-M   'P 1'
#
loop_
_entity.id
_entity.type
_entity.pdbx_description
1 polymer ?
#
loop_
_entity_poly.entity_id
_entity_poly.type
_entity_poly.pdbx_seq_one_letter_code
_entity_poly.pdbx_strand_id
1 'polypeptide(L)'
;AAFSSSLGEKVMFKDNITALNDLDIGGVDGVVMDSVVGNYSITQTGKPFTTIDEVLSNEEYGIAFRKGDIKLRDEVQNILLEMAKDGTVAAISQKWFGKDISVIGK
;
A
#
# COMPACT_ATOMS: atom_id res chain seq x y z
N ALA A 1 -19.18 -0.64 6.34
CA ALA A 1 -20.37 -0.01 6.89
C ALA A 1 -20.32 0.10 8.43
N ALA A 2 -20.08 -0.99 9.17
CA ALA A 2 -20.05 -0.97 10.64
C ALA A 2 -18.91 -0.08 11.20
N PHE A 3 -17.72 -0.11 10.61
CA PHE A 3 -16.61 0.72 11.01
C PHE A 3 -16.93 2.22 10.86
N SER A 4 -17.56 2.61 9.75
CA SER A 4 -17.91 4.01 9.48
C SER A 4 -18.87 4.61 10.51
N SER A 5 -19.71 3.79 11.14
CA SER A 5 -20.67 4.26 12.17
C SER A 5 -20.04 4.40 13.56
N SER A 6 -18.86 3.81 13.79
CA SER A 6 -18.14 3.93 15.06
C SER A 6 -17.23 5.17 15.12
N LEU A 7 -17.03 5.86 14.00
CA LEU A 7 -16.23 7.07 13.93
C LEU A 7 -17.03 8.28 14.43
N GLY A 8 -16.33 9.23 15.06
CA GLY A 8 -16.90 10.51 15.47
C GLY A 8 -17.17 11.40 14.25
N GLU A 9 -16.16 12.08 13.78
CA GLU A 9 -16.23 12.93 12.60
C GLU A 9 -15.44 12.33 11.44
N LYS A 10 -15.92 12.51 10.22
CA LYS A 10 -15.22 12.12 8.98
C LYS A 10 -14.89 13.37 8.19
N VAL A 11 -13.60 13.63 8.04
CA VAL A 11 -13.07 14.76 7.27
C VAL A 11 -12.54 14.25 5.94
N MET A 12 -12.99 14.83 4.85
CA MET A 12 -12.55 14.46 3.51
C MET A 12 -11.46 15.41 3.03
N PHE A 13 -10.33 14.86 2.59
CA PHE A 13 -9.22 15.61 2.04
C PHE A 13 -9.14 15.44 0.52
N LYS A 14 -8.57 16.42 -0.15
CA LYS A 14 -8.38 16.39 -1.62
C LYS A 14 -7.26 15.43 -2.04
N ASP A 15 -6.29 15.22 -1.18
CA ASP A 15 -5.13 14.37 -1.43
C ASP A 15 -4.56 13.77 -0.14
N ASN A 16 -3.76 12.74 -0.30
CA ASN A 16 -3.18 11.98 0.81
C ASN A 16 -2.17 12.78 1.62
N ILE A 17 -1.42 13.69 1.00
CA ILE A 17 -0.39 14.49 1.68
C ILE A 17 -1.05 15.47 2.65
N THR A 18 -2.12 16.12 2.23
CA THR A 18 -2.90 17.02 3.09
C THR A 18 -3.49 16.29 4.28
N ALA A 19 -4.03 15.08 4.08
CA ALA A 19 -4.54 14.25 5.16
C ALA A 19 -3.45 13.87 6.17
N LEU A 20 -2.26 13.46 5.70
CA LEU A 20 -1.13 13.12 6.57
C LEU A 20 -0.56 14.34 7.32
N ASN A 21 -0.57 15.51 6.70
CA ASN A 21 -0.17 16.73 7.39
C ASN A 21 -1.14 17.11 8.51
N ASP A 22 -2.43 16.92 8.29
CA ASP A 22 -3.45 17.18 9.32
C ASP A 22 -3.34 16.17 10.48
N LEU A 23 -3.03 14.90 10.18
CA LEU A 23 -2.70 13.91 11.20
C LEU A 23 -1.46 14.31 12.02
N ASP A 24 -0.42 14.81 11.37
CA ASP A 24 0.83 15.20 12.00
C ASP A 24 0.64 16.33 13.04
N ILE A 25 -0.24 17.28 12.75
CA ILE A 25 -0.53 18.40 13.64
C ILE A 25 -1.69 18.12 14.61
N GLY A 26 -2.26 16.92 14.59
CA GLY A 26 -3.33 16.50 15.50
C GLY A 26 -4.72 17.00 15.14
N GLY A 27 -4.94 17.41 13.89
CA GLY A 27 -6.26 17.80 13.38
C GLY A 27 -7.20 16.60 13.20
N VAL A 28 -6.66 15.44 12.89
CA VAL A 28 -7.37 14.17 12.87
C VAL A 28 -6.61 13.12 13.67
N ASP A 29 -7.30 12.11 14.18
CA ASP A 29 -6.73 11.04 14.99
C ASP A 29 -6.21 9.86 14.16
N GLY A 30 -6.67 9.74 12.93
CA GLY A 30 -6.26 8.70 11.99
C GLY A 30 -6.64 9.04 10.56
N VAL A 31 -5.96 8.41 9.63
CA VAL A 31 -6.22 8.56 8.19
C VAL A 31 -6.44 7.19 7.56
N VAL A 32 -7.47 7.08 6.74
CA VAL A 32 -7.74 5.91 5.91
C VAL A 32 -7.27 6.20 4.50
N MET A 33 -6.37 5.38 4.00
CA MET A 33 -5.85 5.49 2.64
C MET A 33 -5.37 4.14 2.12
N ASP A 34 -5.01 4.09 0.86
CA ASP A 34 -4.36 2.95 0.25
C ASP A 34 -3.05 2.61 0.97
N SER A 35 -2.82 1.32 1.25
CA SER A 35 -1.68 0.88 2.04
C SER A 35 -0.33 1.06 1.33
N VAL A 36 -0.30 0.95 0.00
CA VAL A 36 0.92 1.18 -0.80
C VAL A 36 1.35 2.63 -0.70
N VAL A 37 0.41 3.54 -0.91
CA VAL A 37 0.64 4.99 -0.81
C VAL A 37 0.98 5.40 0.63
N GLY A 38 0.28 4.86 1.61
CA GLY A 38 0.52 5.12 3.03
C GLY A 38 1.93 4.72 3.46
N ASN A 39 2.32 3.48 3.22
CA ASN A 39 3.65 2.98 3.59
C ASN A 39 4.78 3.72 2.85
N TYR A 40 4.59 4.04 1.57
CA TYR A 40 5.54 4.86 0.82
C TYR A 40 5.69 6.25 1.45
N SER A 41 4.59 6.92 1.75
CA SER A 41 4.60 8.27 2.33
C SER A 41 5.27 8.29 3.71
N ILE A 42 5.02 7.30 4.55
CA ILE A 42 5.68 7.16 5.85
C ILE A 42 7.19 7.02 5.67
N THR A 43 7.62 6.15 4.76
CA THR A 43 9.04 5.91 4.49
C THR A 43 9.73 7.17 3.94
N GLN A 44 9.07 7.92 3.06
CA GLN A 44 9.66 9.12 2.45
C GLN A 44 9.71 10.32 3.40
N THR A 45 8.70 10.49 4.23
CA THR A 45 8.63 11.66 5.14
C THR A 45 9.45 11.46 6.41
N GLY A 46 9.73 10.23 6.81
CA GLY A 46 10.38 9.90 8.08
C GLY A 46 9.60 10.34 9.31
N LYS A 47 8.32 10.74 9.14
CA LYS A 47 7.45 11.14 10.26
C LYS A 47 7.04 9.91 11.08
N PRO A 48 6.73 10.08 12.39
CA PRO A 48 6.44 8.97 13.30
C PRO A 48 5.01 8.43 13.14
N PHE A 49 4.61 8.19 11.89
CA PHE A 49 3.35 7.50 11.60
C PHE A 49 3.53 5.99 11.67
N THR A 50 2.46 5.31 12.03
CA THR A 50 2.39 3.86 11.99
C THR A 50 1.11 3.41 11.31
N THR A 51 1.14 2.24 10.70
CA THR A 51 -0.07 1.58 10.20
C THR A 51 -0.55 0.56 11.22
N ILE A 52 -1.86 0.53 11.45
CA ILE A 52 -2.48 -0.50 12.28
C ILE A 52 -2.70 -1.77 11.44
N ASP A 53 -2.79 -2.91 12.11
CA ASP A 53 -2.94 -4.21 11.42
C ASP A 53 -4.37 -4.46 10.90
N GLU A 54 -5.34 -3.71 11.40
CA GLU A 54 -6.73 -3.80 10.94
C GLU A 54 -6.87 -3.24 9.52
N VAL A 55 -7.45 -4.06 8.64
CA VAL A 55 -7.65 -3.73 7.23
C VAL A 55 -9.15 -3.51 6.96
N LEU A 56 -9.50 -2.37 6.36
CA LEU A 56 -10.88 -2.04 6.03
C LEU A 56 -11.37 -2.73 4.75
N SER A 57 -10.48 -2.91 3.79
CA SER A 57 -10.73 -3.65 2.55
C SER A 57 -9.42 -4.24 2.05
N ASN A 58 -9.52 -5.39 1.39
CA ASN A 58 -8.39 -6.00 0.69
C ASN A 58 -8.44 -5.56 -0.77
N GLU A 59 -7.32 -5.08 -1.27
CA GLU A 59 -7.14 -4.70 -2.66
C GLU A 59 -5.93 -5.45 -3.24
N GLU A 60 -5.96 -5.70 -4.54
CA GLU A 60 -4.87 -6.33 -5.26
C GLU A 60 -4.41 -5.42 -6.39
N TYR A 61 -3.10 -5.30 -6.56
CA TYR A 61 -2.48 -4.64 -7.70
C TYR A 61 -2.08 -5.69 -8.71
N GLY A 62 -2.30 -5.40 -9.97
CA GLY A 62 -1.92 -6.28 -11.07
C GLY A 62 -1.24 -5.51 -12.18
N ILE A 63 -0.41 -6.22 -12.94
CA ILE A 63 0.18 -5.71 -14.17
C ILE A 63 -0.74 -6.08 -15.32
N ALA A 64 -1.26 -5.08 -16.04
CA ALA A 64 -2.12 -5.29 -17.19
C ALA A 64 -1.28 -5.49 -18.47
N PHE A 65 -1.71 -6.42 -19.29
CA PHE A 65 -1.12 -6.69 -20.61
C PHE A 65 -2.17 -6.50 -21.70
N ARG A 66 -1.71 -6.22 -22.92
CA ARG A 66 -2.60 -6.18 -24.07
C ARG A 66 -3.25 -7.56 -24.27
N LYS A 67 -4.52 -7.57 -24.63
CA LYS A 67 -5.22 -8.83 -24.95
C LYS A 67 -4.48 -9.59 -26.05
N GLY A 68 -4.15 -10.84 -25.78
CA GLY A 68 -3.40 -11.70 -26.68
C GLY A 68 -1.89 -11.80 -26.39
N ASP A 69 -1.30 -10.88 -25.62
CA ASP A 69 0.12 -10.95 -25.23
C ASP A 69 0.37 -11.95 -24.07
N ILE A 70 -0.16 -13.16 -24.25
CA ILE A 70 -0.14 -14.22 -23.22
C ILE A 70 1.29 -14.66 -22.91
N LYS A 71 2.13 -14.79 -23.94
CA LYS A 71 3.53 -15.19 -23.77
C LYS A 71 4.31 -14.20 -22.90
N LEU A 72 4.16 -12.90 -23.17
CA LEU A 72 4.80 -11.85 -22.39
C LEU A 72 4.27 -11.84 -20.93
N ARG A 73 2.96 -11.94 -20.77
CA ARG A 73 2.34 -12.04 -19.44
C ARG A 73 2.90 -13.19 -18.63
N ASP A 74 2.97 -14.37 -19.21
CA ASP A 74 3.43 -15.58 -18.52
C ASP A 74 4.91 -15.50 -18.20
N GLU A 75 5.73 -14.95 -19.09
CA GLU A 75 7.15 -14.73 -18.86
C GLU A 75 7.40 -13.75 -17.70
N VAL A 76 6.71 -12.62 -17.67
CA VAL A 76 6.76 -11.66 -16.55
C VAL A 76 6.30 -12.30 -15.25
N GLN A 77 5.19 -13.05 -15.26
CA GLN A 77 4.70 -13.75 -14.09
C GLN A 77 5.73 -14.76 -13.54
N ASN A 78 6.35 -15.53 -14.39
CA ASN A 78 7.36 -16.52 -13.99
C ASN A 78 8.60 -15.83 -13.37
N ILE A 79 9.07 -14.74 -13.99
CA ILE A 79 10.19 -13.96 -13.45
C ILE A 79 9.85 -13.36 -12.09
N LEU A 80 8.67 -12.82 -11.92
CA LEU A 80 8.21 -12.28 -10.61
C LEU A 80 8.16 -13.38 -9.54
N LEU A 81 7.74 -14.59 -9.87
CA LEU A 81 7.75 -15.72 -8.95
C LEU A 81 9.19 -16.15 -8.57
N GLU A 82 10.13 -16.12 -9.51
CA GLU A 82 11.55 -16.37 -9.24
C GLU A 82 12.13 -15.29 -8.32
N MET A 83 11.85 -14.02 -8.58
CA MET A 83 12.26 -12.90 -7.74
C MET A 83 11.64 -12.94 -6.33
N ALA A 84 10.44 -13.48 -6.20
CA ALA A 84 9.83 -13.72 -4.89
C ALA A 84 10.59 -14.79 -4.11
N LYS A 85 11.02 -15.87 -4.77
CA LYS A 85 11.76 -16.97 -4.15
C LYS A 85 13.18 -16.58 -3.74
N ASP A 86 13.87 -15.77 -4.54
CA ASP A 86 15.25 -15.37 -4.26
C ASP A 86 15.35 -14.16 -3.30
N GLY A 87 14.22 -13.58 -2.87
CA GLY A 87 14.16 -12.47 -1.94
C GLY A 87 14.24 -11.09 -2.60
N THR A 88 14.38 -11.00 -3.92
CA THR A 88 14.46 -9.71 -4.63
C THR A 88 13.21 -8.86 -4.45
N VAL A 89 12.02 -9.46 -4.56
CA VAL A 89 10.74 -8.75 -4.36
C VAL A 89 10.64 -8.20 -2.94
N ALA A 90 10.99 -9.00 -1.93
CA ALA A 90 10.98 -8.57 -0.54
C ALA A 90 11.94 -7.41 -0.29
N ALA A 91 13.16 -7.47 -0.86
CA ALA A 91 14.15 -6.39 -0.75
C ALA A 91 13.68 -5.08 -1.38
N ILE A 92 13.06 -5.15 -2.55
CA ILE A 92 12.48 -3.98 -3.23
C ILE A 92 11.34 -3.40 -2.40
N SER A 93 10.44 -4.25 -1.92
CA SER A 93 9.33 -3.84 -1.07
C SER A 93 9.82 -3.15 0.21
N GLN A 94 10.80 -3.74 0.88
CA GLN A 94 11.42 -3.16 2.06
C GLN A 94 12.03 -1.77 1.79
N LYS A 95 12.73 -1.62 0.65
CA LYS A 95 13.34 -0.36 0.26
C LYS A 95 12.32 0.77 0.08
N TRP A 96 11.21 0.49 -0.58
CA TRP A 96 10.23 1.52 -0.96
C TRP A 96 9.13 1.75 0.06
N PHE A 97 8.77 0.74 0.85
CA PHE A 97 7.63 0.77 1.76
C PHE A 97 8.00 0.56 3.23
N GLY A 98 9.30 0.40 3.53
CA GLY A 98 9.78 0.15 4.89
C GLY A 98 9.46 -1.26 5.43
N LYS A 99 8.72 -2.06 4.68
CA LYS A 99 8.37 -3.46 5.00
C LYS A 99 8.03 -4.25 3.75
N ASP A 100 8.05 -5.57 3.84
CA ASP A 100 7.58 -6.43 2.75
C ASP A 100 6.04 -6.50 2.74
N ILE A 101 5.43 -5.78 1.80
CA ILE A 101 3.98 -5.79 1.55
C ILE A 101 3.61 -6.63 0.31
N SER A 102 4.57 -7.34 -0.28
CA SER A 102 4.33 -8.13 -1.48
C SER A 102 3.53 -9.40 -1.17
N VAL A 103 2.70 -9.79 -2.12
CA VAL A 103 1.93 -11.05 -2.08
C VAL A 103 2.31 -12.02 -3.19
N ILE A 104 3.35 -11.69 -3.98
CA ILE A 104 3.81 -12.50 -5.08
C ILE A 104 4.39 -13.82 -4.55
N GLY A 105 3.81 -14.94 -4.98
CA GLY A 105 4.24 -16.26 -4.55
C GLY A 105 3.85 -16.68 -3.13
N LYS A 106 2.98 -15.90 -2.50
CA LYS A 106 2.46 -16.18 -1.15
C LYS A 106 1.04 -16.72 -1.20
#